data_ad3025237593bb94dcd757bb40d2f8fe
#
_entry.id   ad3025237593bb94dcd757bb40d2f8fe
#
_cell.length_a   1.000
_cell.length_b   1.000
_cell.length_c   1.000
_cell.angle_alpha   90.00
_cell.angle_beta   90.00
_cell.angle_gamma   90.00
#
_symmetry.space_group_name_H-M   'P 1'
#
loop_
_entity.id
_entity.type
_entity.pdbx_description
1 polymer ?
#
loop_
_entity_poly.entity_id
_entity_poly.type
_entity_poly.pdbx_seq_one_letter_code
_entity_poly.pdbx_strand_id
1 'polypeptide(L)'
;ISEILSKENIVFSTSRNGLNGTNENIRHIKYDVLVDELDPELLPDQIDGFVYCPGTINLRPFRSLKLETFRSDLELNLIGAIKTLQTILPRLQQSPSSSIIFYSTVAVKTGMPFHSSVSSSKSALEGLTKSLAAEFAPKIRVNCIAPSIVNTPLANKFLNTEDKIEKAAARHPLNKIGTAKEIAQLTQYLLDEKSKWITGQVINIDGGISSVKVN
;
A
#
# COMPACT_ATOMS: atom_id res chain seq x y z
N ILE A 1 0.26 3.98 -9.79
CA ILE A 1 -0.04 5.11 -8.88
C ILE A 1 0.67 6.35 -9.41
N SER A 2 2.01 6.36 -9.53
CA SER A 2 2.78 7.52 -9.98
C SER A 2 2.27 8.10 -11.30
N GLU A 3 1.94 7.29 -12.30
CA GLU A 3 1.37 7.72 -13.58
C GLU A 3 0.00 8.43 -13.46
N ILE A 4 -0.81 8.03 -12.50
CA ILE A 4 -2.13 8.67 -12.28
C ILE A 4 -1.94 9.98 -11.55
N LEU A 5 -1.13 9.99 -10.48
CA LEU A 5 -0.89 11.17 -9.68
C LEU A 5 -0.11 12.25 -10.43
N SER A 6 0.81 11.88 -11.31
CA SER A 6 1.64 12.84 -12.07
C SER A 6 0.89 13.66 -13.11
N LYS A 7 -0.38 13.37 -13.37
CA LYS A 7 -1.22 14.18 -14.26
C LYS A 7 -1.50 15.59 -13.70
N GLU A 8 -1.54 15.69 -12.37
CA GLU A 8 -1.91 16.93 -11.68
C GLU A 8 -0.92 17.31 -10.57
N ASN A 9 0.12 16.49 -10.35
CA ASN A 9 1.05 16.64 -9.23
C ASN A 9 2.49 16.35 -9.66
N ILE A 10 3.45 16.90 -8.93
CA ILE A 10 4.84 16.45 -8.97
C ILE A 10 4.96 15.25 -8.04
N VAL A 11 5.44 14.12 -8.55
CA VAL A 11 5.54 12.86 -7.81
C VAL A 11 7.00 12.49 -7.60
N PHE A 12 7.42 12.39 -6.36
CA PHE A 12 8.69 11.79 -5.99
C PHE A 12 8.48 10.30 -5.80
N SER A 13 8.98 9.52 -6.75
CA SER A 13 8.83 8.06 -6.74
C SER A 13 10.13 7.39 -6.33
N THR A 14 10.05 6.48 -5.36
CA THR A 14 11.22 5.74 -4.91
C THR A 14 11.13 4.27 -5.31
N SER A 15 12.22 3.68 -5.75
CA SER A 15 12.33 2.23 -5.98
C SER A 15 13.80 1.77 -5.99
N ARG A 16 14.00 0.46 -5.81
CA ARG A 16 15.31 -0.19 -5.88
C ARG A 16 15.94 -0.11 -7.28
N ASN A 17 15.09 -0.21 -8.28
CA ASN A 17 15.48 -0.14 -9.70
C ASN A 17 14.92 1.17 -10.28
N GLY A 18 15.61 1.76 -11.26
CA GLY A 18 15.13 2.96 -11.93
C GLY A 18 13.70 2.81 -12.48
N LEU A 19 13.03 3.93 -12.74
CA LEU A 19 11.78 3.94 -13.50
C LEU A 19 12.10 3.91 -14.99
N ASN A 20 11.37 3.07 -15.74
CA ASN A 20 11.37 3.12 -17.19
C ASN A 20 10.30 4.15 -17.62
N GLY A 21 10.72 5.23 -18.24
CA GLY A 21 9.82 6.25 -18.80
C GLY A 21 10.27 7.67 -18.50
N THR A 22 9.94 8.58 -19.41
CA THR A 22 10.20 10.01 -19.29
C THR A 22 8.88 10.72 -19.01
N ASN A 23 8.54 10.92 -17.74
CA ASN A 23 7.48 11.81 -17.35
C ASN A 23 8.08 12.91 -16.48
N GLU A 24 8.06 14.14 -16.97
CA GLU A 24 8.69 15.31 -16.33
C GLU A 24 8.12 15.60 -14.93
N ASN A 25 6.89 15.16 -14.64
CA ASN A 25 6.26 15.28 -13.34
C ASN A 25 6.62 14.14 -12.38
N ILE A 26 7.41 13.14 -12.81
CA ILE A 26 7.88 12.06 -11.95
C ILE A 26 9.39 12.19 -11.74
N ARG A 27 9.78 12.52 -10.51
CA ARG A 27 11.17 12.53 -10.06
C ARG A 27 11.48 11.23 -9.37
N HIS A 28 12.41 10.45 -9.91
CA HIS A 28 12.78 9.16 -9.36
C HIS A 28 14.00 9.25 -8.44
N ILE A 29 13.90 8.66 -7.26
CA ILE A 29 14.98 8.50 -6.30
C ILE A 29 15.25 7.01 -6.14
N LYS A 30 16.49 6.56 -6.34
CA LYS A 30 16.88 5.19 -6.03
C LYS A 30 16.91 5.01 -4.52
N TYR A 31 16.11 4.07 -4.02
CA TYR A 31 15.99 3.82 -2.59
C TYR A 31 15.49 2.39 -2.33
N ASP A 32 16.24 1.62 -1.57
CA ASP A 32 15.80 0.36 -0.99
C ASP A 32 15.55 0.56 0.50
N VAL A 33 14.30 0.53 0.89
CA VAL A 33 13.87 0.77 2.28
C VAL A 33 14.50 -0.17 3.32
N LEU A 34 15.00 -1.34 2.88
CA LEU A 34 15.63 -2.33 3.78
C LEU A 34 17.11 -2.02 4.09
N VAL A 35 17.80 -1.31 3.21
CA VAL A 35 19.26 -1.13 3.31
C VAL A 35 19.70 0.32 3.24
N ASP A 36 18.91 1.19 2.58
CA ASP A 36 19.27 2.59 2.40
C ASP A 36 18.63 3.48 3.49
N GLU A 37 19.20 4.65 3.67
CA GLU A 37 18.58 5.78 4.36
C GLU A 37 18.07 6.77 3.32
N LEU A 38 16.82 7.20 3.46
CA LEU A 38 16.25 8.20 2.57
C LEU A 38 16.82 9.57 2.94
N ASP A 39 17.55 10.16 1.99
CA ASP A 39 18.05 11.52 2.16
C ASP A 39 16.88 12.51 2.01
N PRO A 40 16.51 13.24 3.06
CA PRO A 40 15.44 14.20 2.99
C PRO A 40 15.75 15.37 2.05
N GLU A 41 17.01 15.72 1.81
CA GLU A 41 17.40 16.83 0.90
C GLU A 41 17.07 16.56 -0.57
N LEU A 42 16.78 15.30 -0.92
CA LEU A 42 16.29 14.92 -2.25
C LEU A 42 14.78 15.17 -2.44
N LEU A 43 14.10 15.59 -1.38
CA LEU A 43 12.64 15.79 -1.35
C LEU A 43 12.31 17.29 -1.23
N PRO A 44 11.09 17.72 -1.64
CA PRO A 44 10.67 19.10 -1.47
C PRO A 44 10.45 19.42 0.02
N ASP A 45 10.51 20.70 0.39
CA ASP A 45 10.29 21.17 1.75
C ASP A 45 8.88 20.88 2.26
N GLN A 46 7.90 20.83 1.36
CA GLN A 46 6.52 20.48 1.65
C GLN A 46 6.09 19.25 0.86
N ILE A 47 5.42 18.31 1.54
CA ILE A 47 4.82 17.12 0.96
C ILE A 47 3.34 17.07 1.33
N ASP A 48 2.47 16.98 0.32
CA ASP A 48 1.01 16.97 0.51
C ASP A 48 0.44 15.55 0.61
N GLY A 49 1.20 14.55 0.16
CA GLY A 49 0.78 13.15 0.22
C GLY A 49 1.90 12.15 0.28
N PHE A 50 1.70 11.09 1.03
CA PHE A 50 2.64 9.96 1.13
C PHE A 50 1.92 8.64 0.89
N VAL A 51 2.51 7.81 0.06
CA VAL A 51 2.01 6.46 -0.25
C VAL A 51 3.11 5.43 -0.05
N TYR A 52 2.93 4.52 0.91
CA TYR A 52 3.86 3.43 1.14
C TYR A 52 3.41 2.17 0.41
N CYS A 53 4.08 1.84 -0.71
CA CYS A 53 3.75 0.72 -1.59
C CYS A 53 4.54 -0.57 -1.37
N PRO A 54 5.73 -0.60 -0.72
CA PRO A 54 6.47 -1.85 -0.56
C PRO A 54 5.67 -2.94 0.13
N GLY A 55 5.87 -4.18 -0.29
CA GLY A 55 5.17 -5.32 0.28
C GLY A 55 5.65 -6.65 -0.27
N THR A 56 5.27 -7.72 0.43
CA THR A 56 5.58 -9.10 0.08
C THR A 56 4.31 -9.93 -0.06
N ILE A 57 4.41 -11.05 -0.77
CA ILE A 57 3.38 -12.11 -0.79
C ILE A 57 4.07 -13.45 -0.53
N ASN A 58 4.28 -13.79 0.75
CA ASN A 58 4.86 -15.04 1.20
C ASN A 58 3.74 -15.99 1.66
N LEU A 59 3.21 -16.81 0.73
CA LEU A 59 2.14 -17.75 1.02
C LEU A 59 2.70 -19.15 1.21
N ARG A 60 2.67 -19.67 2.45
CA ARG A 60 3.12 -21.01 2.81
C ARG A 60 2.32 -21.58 3.98
N PRO A 61 2.19 -22.90 4.10
CA PRO A 61 1.67 -23.54 5.31
C PRO A 61 2.45 -23.07 6.55
N PHE A 62 1.76 -22.78 7.65
CA PHE A 62 2.36 -22.26 8.89
C PHE A 62 3.54 -23.11 9.36
N ARG A 63 3.43 -24.46 9.30
CA ARG A 63 4.49 -25.40 9.69
C ARG A 63 5.79 -25.29 8.90
N SER A 64 5.74 -24.68 7.68
CA SER A 64 6.92 -24.49 6.81
C SER A 64 7.42 -23.05 6.77
N LEU A 65 6.75 -22.14 7.48
CA LEU A 65 7.21 -20.76 7.65
C LEU A 65 8.32 -20.72 8.70
N LYS A 66 9.45 -20.16 8.32
CA LYS A 66 10.54 -19.88 9.25
C LYS A 66 10.29 -18.55 9.96
N LEU A 67 10.84 -18.39 11.16
CA LEU A 67 10.73 -17.13 11.92
C LEU A 67 11.32 -15.94 11.14
N GLU A 68 12.36 -16.19 10.35
CA GLU A 68 13.00 -15.20 9.47
C GLU A 68 12.02 -14.63 8.43
N THR A 69 11.06 -15.44 7.94
CA THR A 69 10.01 -14.96 7.02
C THR A 69 9.10 -13.96 7.72
N PHE A 70 8.70 -14.21 8.96
CA PHE A 70 7.93 -13.25 9.76
C PHE A 70 8.70 -11.96 10.02
N ARG A 71 9.99 -12.08 10.37
CA ARG A 71 10.85 -10.90 10.58
C ARG A 71 11.01 -10.08 9.31
N SER A 72 11.27 -10.72 8.17
CA SER A 72 11.42 -10.02 6.89
C SER A 72 10.12 -9.37 6.41
N ASP A 73 8.97 -10.01 6.64
CA ASP A 73 7.67 -9.40 6.31
C ASP A 73 7.35 -8.21 7.23
N LEU A 74 7.67 -8.29 8.52
CA LEU A 74 7.55 -7.16 9.45
C LEU A 74 8.52 -6.04 9.07
N GLU A 75 9.76 -6.36 8.75
CA GLU A 75 10.77 -5.37 8.38
C GLU A 75 10.35 -4.59 7.15
N LEU A 76 9.94 -5.26 6.07
CA LEU A 76 9.52 -4.57 4.86
C LEU A 76 8.17 -3.88 5.01
N ASN A 77 7.15 -4.57 5.53
CA ASN A 77 5.78 -4.05 5.50
C ASN A 77 5.51 -2.99 6.58
N LEU A 78 6.17 -3.09 7.75
CA LEU A 78 5.91 -2.22 8.89
C LEU A 78 7.09 -1.30 9.21
N ILE A 79 8.26 -1.87 9.51
CA ILE A 79 9.42 -1.07 9.97
C ILE A 79 9.89 -0.11 8.87
N GLY A 80 9.94 -0.58 7.63
CA GLY A 80 10.26 0.26 6.48
C GLY A 80 9.26 1.41 6.30
N ALA A 81 7.97 1.18 6.53
CA ALA A 81 6.96 2.24 6.50
C ALA A 81 7.19 3.28 7.60
N ILE A 82 7.48 2.82 8.82
CA ILE A 82 7.77 3.70 9.98
C ILE A 82 9.02 4.53 9.70
N LYS A 83 10.13 3.87 9.31
CA LYS A 83 11.42 4.54 9.01
C LYS A 83 11.24 5.63 7.94
N THR A 84 10.60 5.29 6.81
CA THR A 84 10.38 6.25 5.73
C THR A 84 9.48 7.40 6.18
N LEU A 85 8.39 7.10 6.90
CA LEU A 85 7.47 8.13 7.38
C LEU A 85 8.15 9.07 8.39
N GLN A 86 8.94 8.57 9.34
CA GLN A 86 9.68 9.41 10.29
C GLN A 86 10.61 10.40 9.58
N THR A 87 11.28 9.97 8.51
CA THR A 87 12.15 10.83 7.70
C THR A 87 11.37 11.97 7.03
N ILE A 88 10.18 11.70 6.48
CA ILE A 88 9.42 12.69 5.70
C ILE A 88 8.37 13.45 6.52
N LEU A 89 8.10 13.04 7.76
CA LEU A 89 7.05 13.62 8.60
C LEU A 89 7.20 15.15 8.78
N PRO A 90 8.40 15.72 9.01
CA PRO A 90 8.55 17.17 9.10
C PRO A 90 8.05 17.91 7.85
N ARG A 91 8.23 17.32 6.66
CA ARG A 91 7.78 17.88 5.37
C ARG A 91 6.27 17.72 5.15
N LEU A 92 5.68 16.62 5.62
CA LEU A 92 4.22 16.44 5.64
C LEU A 92 3.54 17.47 6.57
N GLN A 93 4.20 17.82 7.67
CA GLN A 93 3.71 18.81 8.60
C GLN A 93 3.79 20.26 8.07
N GLN A 94 4.54 20.55 7.03
CA GLN A 94 4.53 21.86 6.35
C GLN A 94 3.27 22.07 5.48
N SER A 95 2.67 21.00 5.02
CA SER A 95 1.42 21.10 4.26
C SER A 95 0.25 21.55 5.16
N PRO A 96 -0.65 22.41 4.67
CA PRO A 96 -1.87 22.77 5.38
C PRO A 96 -2.82 21.59 5.57
N SER A 97 -2.77 20.60 4.68
CA SER A 97 -3.58 19.38 4.74
C SER A 97 -2.86 18.28 3.97
N SER A 98 -2.28 17.32 4.67
CA SER A 98 -1.61 16.18 4.03
C SER A 98 -2.33 14.87 4.28
N SER A 99 -2.02 13.85 3.44
CA SER A 99 -2.65 12.54 3.53
C SER A 99 -1.62 11.42 3.38
N ILE A 100 -1.74 10.40 4.23
CA ILE A 100 -0.89 9.21 4.26
C ILE A 100 -1.72 7.99 3.89
N ILE A 101 -1.23 7.18 2.95
CA ILE A 101 -1.87 5.95 2.52
C ILE A 101 -0.92 4.76 2.70
N PHE A 102 -1.38 3.77 3.46
CA PHE A 102 -0.74 2.47 3.57
C PHE A 102 -1.52 1.40 2.80
N TYR A 103 -0.87 0.27 2.52
CA TYR A 103 -1.51 -0.89 1.91
C TYR A 103 -1.48 -2.11 2.82
N SER A 104 -2.66 -2.58 3.19
CA SER A 104 -2.91 -3.84 3.86
C SER A 104 -3.31 -4.93 2.86
N THR A 105 -4.10 -5.87 3.27
CA THR A 105 -4.68 -6.96 2.47
C THR A 105 -6.01 -7.41 3.08
N VAL A 106 -6.94 -7.79 2.22
CA VAL A 106 -8.21 -8.40 2.65
C VAL A 106 -8.02 -9.62 3.56
N ALA A 107 -6.87 -10.31 3.45
CA ALA A 107 -6.55 -11.48 4.25
C ALA A 107 -6.46 -11.20 5.77
N VAL A 108 -6.26 -9.95 6.18
CA VAL A 108 -6.30 -9.54 7.59
C VAL A 108 -7.72 -9.66 8.13
N LYS A 109 -8.72 -9.18 7.38
CA LYS A 109 -10.13 -9.17 7.80
C LYS A 109 -10.79 -10.55 7.69
N THR A 110 -10.53 -11.27 6.57
CA THR A 110 -11.23 -12.52 6.27
C THR A 110 -10.57 -13.76 6.87
N GLY A 111 -9.25 -13.68 7.16
CA GLY A 111 -8.44 -14.87 7.44
C GLY A 111 -8.34 -15.79 6.22
N MET A 112 -7.15 -15.94 5.67
CA MET A 112 -6.93 -16.80 4.51
C MET A 112 -5.84 -17.85 4.79
N PRO A 113 -6.00 -19.10 4.34
CA PRO A 113 -4.96 -20.12 4.46
C PRO A 113 -3.63 -19.62 3.89
N PHE A 114 -2.53 -19.98 4.51
CA PHE A 114 -1.16 -19.67 4.07
C PHE A 114 -0.72 -18.21 4.18
N HIS A 115 -1.54 -17.32 4.72
CA HIS A 115 -1.25 -15.89 4.81
C HIS A 115 -0.70 -15.43 6.18
N SER A 116 -0.38 -16.35 7.10
CA SER A 116 -0.08 -15.98 8.50
C SER A 116 1.04 -14.94 8.65
N SER A 117 2.14 -15.02 7.87
CA SER A 117 3.22 -14.05 7.97
C SER A 117 2.81 -12.66 7.43
N VAL A 118 2.30 -12.61 6.19
CA VAL A 118 1.91 -11.35 5.57
C VAL A 118 0.71 -10.70 6.28
N SER A 119 -0.28 -11.50 6.73
CA SER A 119 -1.42 -10.95 7.47
C SER A 119 -1.01 -10.35 8.81
N SER A 120 -0.06 -10.99 9.54
CA SER A 120 0.46 -10.45 10.80
C SER A 120 1.11 -9.09 10.61
N SER A 121 2.00 -8.95 9.61
CA SER A 121 2.69 -7.68 9.35
C SER A 121 1.74 -6.58 8.83
N LYS A 122 0.77 -6.94 8.00
CA LYS A 122 -0.22 -5.98 7.47
C LYS A 122 -1.26 -5.59 8.52
N SER A 123 -1.62 -6.48 9.44
CA SER A 123 -2.46 -6.15 10.60
C SER A 123 -1.79 -5.12 11.52
N ALA A 124 -0.48 -5.25 11.74
CA ALA A 124 0.28 -4.25 12.50
C ALA A 124 0.25 -2.87 11.81
N LEU A 125 0.32 -2.84 10.47
CA LEU A 125 0.20 -1.61 9.69
C LEU A 125 -1.21 -0.97 9.79
N GLU A 126 -2.27 -1.77 9.88
CA GLU A 126 -3.63 -1.28 10.15
C GLU A 126 -3.75 -0.65 11.55
N GLY A 127 -3.10 -1.24 12.55
CA GLY A 127 -2.98 -0.66 13.90
C GLY A 127 -2.24 0.66 13.89
N LEU A 128 -1.09 0.72 13.19
CA LEU A 128 -0.32 1.94 13.00
C LEU A 128 -1.15 3.04 12.32
N THR A 129 -1.92 2.69 11.28
CA THR A 129 -2.82 3.63 10.57
C THR A 129 -3.75 4.35 11.54
N LYS A 130 -4.41 3.61 12.44
CA LYS A 130 -5.37 4.19 13.39
C LYS A 130 -4.68 5.07 14.44
N SER A 131 -3.54 4.62 14.96
CA SER A 131 -2.76 5.40 15.94
C SER A 131 -2.28 6.72 15.36
N LEU A 132 -1.70 6.69 14.15
CA LEU A 132 -1.22 7.90 13.49
C LEU A 132 -2.36 8.83 13.06
N ALA A 133 -3.51 8.27 12.65
CA ALA A 133 -4.68 9.08 12.35
C ALA A 133 -5.17 9.88 13.59
N ALA A 134 -5.14 9.26 14.76
CA ALA A 134 -5.50 9.92 16.01
C ALA A 134 -4.46 10.98 16.44
N GLU A 135 -3.17 10.65 16.28
CA GLU A 135 -2.07 11.53 16.70
C GLU A 135 -1.94 12.78 15.81
N PHE A 136 -2.14 12.62 14.49
CA PHE A 136 -1.89 13.67 13.52
C PHE A 136 -3.11 14.52 13.17
N ALA A 137 -4.31 14.08 13.58
CA ALA A 137 -5.52 14.88 13.36
C ALA A 137 -5.42 16.25 14.06
N PRO A 138 -6.02 17.31 13.49
CA PRO A 138 -6.75 17.36 12.22
C PRO A 138 -5.86 17.59 10.99
N LYS A 139 -4.55 17.72 11.15
CA LYS A 139 -3.64 18.22 10.11
C LYS A 139 -3.30 17.19 9.04
N ILE A 140 -3.09 15.91 9.44
CA ILE A 140 -2.70 14.84 8.52
C ILE A 140 -3.75 13.73 8.61
N ARG A 141 -4.32 13.35 7.50
CA ARG A 141 -5.19 12.18 7.40
C ARG A 141 -4.36 10.92 7.15
N VAL A 142 -4.70 9.82 7.79
CA VAL A 142 -3.99 8.55 7.62
C VAL A 142 -5.01 7.44 7.35
N ASN A 143 -4.91 6.79 6.20
CA ASN A 143 -5.81 5.71 5.82
C ASN A 143 -5.02 4.51 5.27
N CYS A 144 -5.67 3.36 5.24
CA CYS A 144 -5.13 2.13 4.72
C CYS A 144 -6.07 1.54 3.66
N ILE A 145 -5.53 1.09 2.54
CA ILE A 145 -6.28 0.36 1.52
C ILE A 145 -5.96 -1.13 1.68
N ALA A 146 -6.99 -1.97 1.74
CA ALA A 146 -6.87 -3.42 1.87
C ALA A 146 -7.40 -4.12 0.59
N PRO A 147 -6.58 -4.33 -0.43
CA PRO A 147 -6.99 -5.00 -1.65
C PRO A 147 -7.07 -6.51 -1.48
N SER A 148 -7.85 -7.15 -2.34
CA SER A 148 -7.71 -8.56 -2.67
C SER A 148 -6.62 -8.73 -3.74
N ILE A 149 -6.66 -9.83 -4.50
CA ILE A 149 -5.68 -10.07 -5.56
C ILE A 149 -5.84 -9.04 -6.69
N VAL A 150 -4.73 -8.40 -7.04
CA VAL A 150 -4.64 -7.37 -8.09
C VAL A 150 -3.64 -7.81 -9.15
N ASN A 151 -3.98 -7.63 -10.41
CA ASN A 151 -3.07 -7.93 -11.52
C ASN A 151 -1.87 -6.96 -11.50
N THR A 152 -0.77 -7.45 -10.96
CA THR A 152 0.49 -6.72 -10.78
C THR A 152 1.67 -7.68 -10.93
N PRO A 153 2.89 -7.18 -11.19
CA PRO A 153 4.09 -8.03 -11.22
C PRO A 153 4.28 -8.85 -9.93
N LEU A 154 3.92 -8.31 -8.77
CA LEU A 154 4.00 -9.00 -7.47
C LEU A 154 3.08 -10.23 -7.42
N ALA A 155 1.91 -10.16 -8.04
CA ALA A 155 0.92 -11.24 -8.07
C ALA A 155 1.12 -12.22 -9.25
N ASN A 156 2.06 -11.96 -10.16
CA ASN A 156 2.22 -12.72 -11.40
C ASN A 156 2.31 -14.25 -11.20
N LYS A 157 3.02 -14.71 -10.15
CA LYS A 157 3.11 -16.15 -9.85
C LYS A 157 1.76 -16.83 -9.58
N PHE A 158 0.73 -16.06 -9.20
CA PHE A 158 -0.63 -16.53 -8.94
C PHE A 158 -1.59 -16.31 -10.10
N LEU A 159 -1.20 -15.50 -11.11
CA LEU A 159 -2.04 -15.05 -12.21
C LEU A 159 -1.39 -15.29 -13.58
N ASN A 160 -0.42 -16.20 -13.68
CA ASN A 160 0.38 -16.41 -14.87
C ASN A 160 -0.24 -17.37 -15.91
N THR A 161 -1.48 -17.80 -15.71
CA THR A 161 -2.28 -18.58 -16.69
C THR A 161 -3.74 -18.13 -16.63
N GLU A 162 -4.47 -18.28 -17.75
CA GLU A 162 -5.90 -17.96 -17.82
C GLU A 162 -6.71 -18.72 -16.77
N ASP A 163 -6.50 -20.03 -16.62
CA ASP A 163 -7.15 -20.87 -15.60
C ASP A 163 -6.97 -20.31 -14.17
N LYS A 164 -5.77 -19.81 -13.84
CA LYS A 164 -5.53 -19.18 -12.52
C LYS A 164 -6.25 -17.84 -12.36
N ILE A 165 -6.32 -17.06 -13.44
CA ILE A 165 -7.05 -15.79 -13.44
C ILE A 165 -8.54 -16.04 -13.24
N GLU A 166 -9.13 -17.00 -13.99
CA GLU A 166 -10.53 -17.39 -13.88
C GLU A 166 -10.87 -17.91 -12.47
N LYS A 167 -10.05 -18.82 -11.93
CA LYS A 167 -10.22 -19.33 -10.56
C LYS A 167 -10.09 -18.25 -9.50
N ALA A 168 -9.20 -17.28 -9.70
CA ALA A 168 -9.08 -16.14 -8.81
C ALA A 168 -10.30 -15.21 -8.92
N ALA A 169 -10.77 -14.93 -10.13
CA ALA A 169 -11.96 -14.12 -10.40
C ALA A 169 -13.22 -14.72 -9.78
N ALA A 170 -13.45 -16.02 -9.97
CA ALA A 170 -14.61 -16.75 -9.45
C ALA A 170 -14.74 -16.73 -7.92
N ARG A 171 -13.66 -16.40 -7.20
CA ARG A 171 -13.70 -16.24 -5.73
C ARG A 171 -14.32 -14.91 -5.29
N HIS A 172 -14.46 -13.95 -6.20
CA HIS A 172 -14.96 -12.62 -5.90
C HIS A 172 -16.42 -12.49 -6.33
N PRO A 173 -17.31 -11.92 -5.51
CA PRO A 173 -18.69 -11.62 -5.89
C PRO A 173 -18.82 -10.86 -7.22
N LEU A 174 -17.88 -9.96 -7.53
CA LEU A 174 -17.87 -9.25 -8.82
C LEU A 174 -17.27 -10.06 -9.98
N ASN A 175 -16.93 -11.33 -9.76
CA ASN A 175 -16.39 -12.27 -10.74
C ASN A 175 -15.23 -11.73 -11.58
N LYS A 176 -14.35 -10.94 -10.96
CA LYS A 176 -13.13 -10.39 -11.57
C LYS A 176 -12.02 -10.22 -10.55
N ILE A 177 -10.77 -10.16 -11.01
CA ILE A 177 -9.62 -9.73 -10.22
C ILE A 177 -9.49 -8.20 -10.28
N GLY A 178 -8.85 -7.61 -9.27
CA GLY A 178 -8.58 -6.17 -9.25
C GLY A 178 -7.52 -5.75 -10.28
N THR A 179 -7.54 -4.48 -10.65
CA THR A 179 -6.52 -3.85 -11.50
C THR A 179 -5.71 -2.82 -10.72
N ALA A 180 -4.45 -2.62 -11.11
CA ALA A 180 -3.60 -1.58 -10.52
C ALA A 180 -4.22 -0.18 -10.68
N LYS A 181 -4.98 0.04 -11.76
CA LYS A 181 -5.69 1.31 -12.03
C LYS A 181 -6.78 1.56 -11.00
N GLU A 182 -7.58 0.56 -10.63
CA GLU A 182 -8.65 0.70 -9.63
C GLU A 182 -8.07 1.07 -8.26
N ILE A 183 -6.95 0.41 -7.88
CA ILE A 183 -6.23 0.73 -6.64
C ILE A 183 -5.68 2.17 -6.67
N ALA A 184 -5.08 2.57 -7.78
CA ALA A 184 -4.50 3.91 -7.92
C ALA A 184 -5.57 5.02 -7.91
N GLN A 185 -6.76 4.77 -8.45
CA GLN A 185 -7.89 5.71 -8.40
C GLN A 185 -8.39 5.94 -6.98
N LEU A 186 -8.52 4.86 -6.17
CA LEU A 186 -8.88 5.01 -4.76
C LEU A 186 -7.78 5.73 -3.98
N THR A 187 -6.51 5.44 -4.29
CA THR A 187 -5.38 6.14 -3.67
C THR A 187 -5.42 7.63 -3.99
N GLN A 188 -5.62 8.00 -5.24
CA GLN A 188 -5.77 9.40 -5.66
C GLN A 188 -6.92 10.09 -4.90
N TYR A 189 -8.09 9.46 -4.82
CA TYR A 189 -9.22 9.99 -4.09
C TYR A 189 -8.91 10.23 -2.60
N LEU A 190 -8.22 9.29 -1.95
CA LEU A 190 -7.88 9.41 -0.53
C LEU A 190 -6.75 10.43 -0.26
N LEU A 191 -5.94 10.75 -1.24
CA LEU A 191 -4.97 11.84 -1.16
C LEU A 191 -5.61 13.21 -1.39
N ASP A 192 -6.69 13.27 -2.18
CA ASP A 192 -7.37 14.51 -2.58
C ASP A 192 -8.22 15.12 -1.43
N GLU A 193 -8.43 16.43 -1.48
CA GLU A 193 -9.30 17.20 -0.57
C GLU A 193 -10.76 16.70 -0.56
N LYS A 194 -11.20 16.03 -1.62
CA LYS A 194 -12.54 15.41 -1.70
C LYS A 194 -12.77 14.36 -0.62
N SER A 195 -11.71 13.80 -0.03
CA SER A 195 -11.74 12.82 1.05
C SER A 195 -11.42 13.41 2.43
N LYS A 196 -11.49 14.73 2.62
CA LYS A 196 -11.10 15.41 3.88
C LYS A 196 -11.85 14.96 5.13
N TRP A 197 -12.95 14.23 4.99
CA TRP A 197 -13.73 13.66 6.10
C TRP A 197 -13.40 12.17 6.35
N ILE A 198 -12.33 11.64 5.74
CA ILE A 198 -11.93 10.24 5.84
C ILE A 198 -10.53 10.15 6.45
N THR A 199 -10.44 9.64 7.68
CA THR A 199 -9.17 9.32 8.36
C THR A 199 -9.33 8.11 9.28
N GLY A 200 -8.25 7.38 9.56
CA GLY A 200 -8.22 6.19 10.41
C GLY A 200 -8.91 4.96 9.81
N GLN A 201 -9.26 4.99 8.53
CA GLN A 201 -10.02 3.92 7.88
C GLN A 201 -9.12 2.86 7.24
N VAL A 202 -9.59 1.61 7.31
CA VAL A 202 -9.09 0.49 6.49
C VAL A 202 -10.16 0.19 5.46
N ILE A 203 -9.92 0.57 4.21
CA ILE A 203 -10.89 0.48 3.13
C ILE A 203 -10.59 -0.72 2.26
N ASN A 204 -11.51 -1.69 2.25
CA ASN A 204 -11.39 -2.86 1.40
C ASN A 204 -11.74 -2.51 -0.06
N ILE A 205 -10.89 -2.93 -0.99
CA ILE A 205 -11.13 -2.90 -2.42
C ILE A 205 -10.87 -4.29 -2.98
N ASP A 206 -11.88 -5.15 -2.95
CA ASP A 206 -11.70 -6.59 -2.98
C ASP A 206 -12.78 -7.35 -3.77
N GLY A 207 -13.56 -6.65 -4.59
CA GLY A 207 -14.65 -7.26 -5.35
C GLY A 207 -15.73 -7.93 -4.50
N GLY A 208 -15.82 -7.56 -3.23
CA GLY A 208 -16.84 -8.04 -2.28
C GLY A 208 -16.45 -9.30 -1.50
N ILE A 209 -15.26 -9.89 -1.72
CA ILE A 209 -14.87 -11.17 -1.11
C ILE A 209 -14.88 -11.15 0.43
N SER A 210 -14.62 -9.98 1.06
CA SER A 210 -14.59 -9.86 2.52
C SER A 210 -15.90 -9.46 3.17
N SER A 211 -16.93 -9.12 2.39
CA SER A 211 -18.14 -8.49 2.96
C SER A 211 -19.46 -8.98 2.37
N VAL A 212 -19.44 -9.64 1.22
CA VAL A 212 -20.63 -10.09 0.52
C VAL A 212 -20.59 -11.61 0.39
N LYS A 213 -21.68 -12.29 0.74
CA LYS A 213 -21.91 -13.72 0.47
C LYS A 213 -22.85 -13.81 -0.74
N VAL A 214 -22.38 -14.41 -1.82
CA VAL A 214 -23.21 -14.83 -2.95
C VAL A 214 -23.51 -16.31 -2.83
N ASN A 215 -24.75 -16.69 -3.12
CA ASN A 215 -25.22 -18.11 -3.08
C ASN A 215 -24.78 -18.84 -4.35
#